data_abccf633e085447b37345a4a9e4bdf6a
#
_entry.id   abccf633e085447b37345a4a9e4bdf6a
#
_cell.length_a   1.000
_cell.length_b   1.000
_cell.length_c   1.000
_cell.angle_alpha   90.00
_cell.angle_beta   90.00
_cell.angle_gamma   90.00
#
_symmetry.space_group_name_H-M   'P 1'
#
loop_
_entity.id
_entity.type
_entity.pdbx_description
1 polymer ?
#
loop_
_entity_poly.entity_id
_entity_poly.type
_entity_poly.pdbx_seq_one_letter_code
_entity_poly.pdbx_strand_id
1 'polypeptide(L)'
;FIQGDGIGIDITPVMIDVVDSSVELAYSGDRKIHWKEVLAGQKAFDSTGEWLPEETKKSMRENLISIKGPLTTPVGGGIRSLNVALRQQLDLFACVRPVRWFDGTPSPVKDPGSVDMVIFRENSEDVYAGIEWEAGSPEVKKVIDFLQNEMGVDKIRFPDTSGLGIKPISKQGTSRIVRAAIRYAIENDRSSVTLVHKGNI
;
A
#
# COMPACT_ATOMS: atom_id res chain seq x y z
N PHE A 1 0.34 -14.65 -8.40
CA PHE A 1 -0.39 -13.43 -8.74
C PHE A 1 -1.81 -13.44 -8.19
N ILE A 2 -2.41 -12.27 -8.03
CA ILE A 2 -3.83 -12.07 -7.75
C ILE A 2 -4.44 -11.40 -8.98
N GLN A 3 -5.44 -12.04 -9.59
CA GLN A 3 -6.12 -11.53 -10.79
C GLN A 3 -6.77 -10.15 -10.53
N GLY A 4 -7.38 -9.99 -9.37
CA GLY A 4 -8.11 -8.78 -9.01
C GLY A 4 -9.58 -8.79 -9.40
N ASP A 5 -10.26 -7.72 -9.02
CA ASP A 5 -11.70 -7.52 -9.26
C ASP A 5 -11.92 -6.55 -10.43
N GLY A 6 -13.16 -6.53 -10.95
CA GLY A 6 -13.56 -5.62 -12.02
C GLY A 6 -12.64 -5.71 -13.22
N ILE A 7 -12.01 -4.60 -13.61
CA ILE A 7 -11.08 -4.54 -14.74
C ILE A 7 -9.85 -5.45 -14.57
N GLY A 8 -9.58 -5.96 -13.37
CA GLY A 8 -8.49 -6.91 -13.11
C GLY A 8 -8.59 -8.17 -13.93
N ILE A 9 -9.81 -8.60 -14.23
CA ILE A 9 -10.10 -9.78 -15.07
C ILE A 9 -9.55 -9.58 -16.48
N ASP A 10 -9.62 -8.36 -17.00
CA ASP A 10 -9.20 -8.02 -18.36
C ASP A 10 -7.70 -7.74 -18.44
N ILE A 11 -7.17 -6.95 -17.49
CA ILE A 11 -5.79 -6.45 -17.58
C ILE A 11 -4.74 -7.45 -17.07
N THR A 12 -5.10 -8.35 -16.15
CA THR A 12 -4.11 -9.28 -15.58
C THR A 12 -3.61 -10.32 -16.57
N PRO A 13 -4.46 -10.95 -17.42
CA PRO A 13 -3.97 -11.82 -18.48
C PRO A 13 -3.05 -11.11 -19.47
N VAL A 14 -3.40 -9.89 -19.89
CA VAL A 14 -2.58 -9.08 -20.79
C VAL A 14 -1.23 -8.74 -20.14
N MET A 15 -1.22 -8.41 -18.86
CA MET A 15 0.03 -8.19 -18.12
C MET A 15 0.91 -9.44 -18.12
N ILE A 16 0.36 -10.62 -17.88
CA ILE A 16 1.10 -11.89 -17.92
C ILE A 16 1.71 -12.11 -19.29
N ASP A 17 0.96 -11.96 -20.36
CA ASP A 17 1.42 -12.15 -21.74
C ASP A 17 2.56 -11.18 -22.09
N VAL A 18 2.45 -9.91 -21.70
CA VAL A 18 3.49 -8.91 -21.94
C VAL A 18 4.77 -9.23 -21.16
N VAL A 19 4.63 -9.65 -19.90
CA VAL A 19 5.80 -9.99 -19.06
C VAL A 19 6.47 -11.25 -19.57
N ASP A 20 5.72 -12.30 -19.92
CA ASP A 20 6.26 -13.55 -20.44
C ASP A 20 6.99 -13.32 -21.78
N SER A 21 6.38 -12.55 -22.70
CA SER A 21 7.03 -12.18 -23.96
C SER A 21 8.32 -11.38 -23.74
N SER A 22 8.30 -10.47 -22.76
CA SER A 22 9.49 -9.67 -22.41
C SER A 22 10.60 -10.53 -21.82
N VAL A 23 10.29 -11.50 -20.98
CA VAL A 23 11.24 -12.46 -20.40
C VAL A 23 11.81 -13.37 -21.48
N GLU A 24 10.97 -13.88 -22.38
CA GLU A 24 11.41 -14.71 -23.51
C GLU A 24 12.40 -13.94 -24.39
N LEU A 25 12.07 -12.71 -24.74
CA LEU A 25 12.95 -11.86 -25.56
C LEU A 25 14.28 -11.54 -24.84
N ALA A 26 14.22 -11.17 -23.56
CA ALA A 26 15.40 -10.77 -22.80
C ALA A 26 16.38 -11.91 -22.53
N TYR A 27 15.87 -13.13 -22.42
CA TYR A 27 16.65 -14.32 -22.04
C TYR A 27 16.69 -15.40 -23.14
N SER A 28 16.22 -15.10 -24.35
CA SER A 28 16.23 -16.03 -25.50
C SER A 28 15.60 -17.41 -25.19
N GLY A 29 14.59 -17.43 -24.31
CA GLY A 29 13.90 -18.65 -23.88
C GLY A 29 14.56 -19.41 -22.73
N ASP A 30 15.76 -19.02 -22.27
CA ASP A 30 16.49 -19.71 -21.19
C ASP A 30 15.84 -19.53 -19.80
N ARG A 31 14.96 -18.57 -19.65
CA ARG A 31 14.25 -18.30 -18.39
C ARG A 31 12.75 -18.20 -18.60
N LYS A 32 12.02 -18.62 -17.56
CA LYS A 32 10.56 -18.60 -17.57
C LYS A 32 10.02 -18.22 -16.18
N ILE A 33 8.91 -17.49 -16.15
CA ILE A 33 8.17 -17.24 -14.92
C ILE A 33 7.12 -18.33 -14.74
N HIS A 34 7.08 -18.93 -13.56
CA HIS A 34 6.01 -19.83 -13.16
C HIS A 34 4.96 -19.07 -12.36
N TRP A 35 3.85 -18.79 -13.00
CA TRP A 35 2.75 -18.05 -12.39
C TRP A 35 1.90 -18.96 -11.50
N LYS A 36 1.73 -18.57 -10.23
CA LYS A 36 0.80 -19.20 -9.29
C LYS A 36 -0.30 -18.23 -8.95
N GLU A 37 -1.54 -18.52 -9.32
CA GLU A 37 -2.69 -17.72 -8.90
C GLU A 37 -2.98 -17.97 -7.42
N VAL A 38 -3.27 -16.89 -6.68
CA VAL A 38 -3.81 -16.91 -5.32
C VAL A 38 -4.98 -15.95 -5.24
N LEU A 39 -5.94 -16.24 -4.37
CA LEU A 39 -7.23 -15.57 -4.34
C LEU A 39 -7.25 -14.39 -3.36
N ALA A 40 -7.81 -13.27 -3.78
CA ALA A 40 -8.18 -12.15 -2.92
C ALA A 40 -9.33 -11.38 -3.57
N GLY A 41 -10.04 -10.56 -2.80
CA GLY A 41 -11.17 -9.76 -3.29
C GLY A 41 -12.44 -10.58 -3.49
N GLN A 42 -13.26 -10.17 -4.44
CA GLN A 42 -14.56 -10.79 -4.70
C GLN A 42 -14.42 -12.27 -5.07
N LYS A 43 -13.47 -12.61 -5.93
CA LYS A 43 -13.22 -14.00 -6.35
C LYS A 43 -12.88 -14.93 -5.16
N ALA A 44 -12.14 -14.42 -4.18
CA ALA A 44 -11.85 -15.16 -2.96
C ALA A 44 -13.11 -15.33 -2.11
N PHE A 45 -13.88 -14.26 -1.91
CA PHE A 45 -15.08 -14.29 -1.10
C PHE A 45 -16.12 -15.26 -1.67
N ASP A 46 -16.34 -15.25 -2.96
CA ASP A 46 -17.30 -16.13 -3.65
C ASP A 46 -16.93 -17.61 -3.53
N SER A 47 -15.64 -17.92 -3.43
CA SER A 47 -15.14 -19.30 -3.37
C SER A 47 -14.91 -19.82 -1.95
N THR A 48 -14.52 -18.95 -1.01
CA THR A 48 -14.07 -19.37 0.32
C THR A 48 -14.84 -18.70 1.47
N GLY A 49 -15.61 -17.66 1.21
CA GLY A 49 -16.24 -16.81 2.21
C GLY A 49 -15.29 -15.79 2.86
N GLU A 50 -14.03 -15.75 2.46
CA GLU A 50 -13.01 -14.83 2.98
C GLU A 50 -12.50 -13.88 1.89
N TRP A 51 -12.43 -12.58 2.19
CA TRP A 51 -11.90 -11.57 1.26
C TRP A 51 -10.38 -11.68 1.04
N LEU A 52 -9.66 -12.20 2.02
CA LEU A 52 -8.21 -12.39 1.98
C LEU A 52 -7.81 -13.65 2.76
N PRO A 53 -7.85 -14.83 2.12
CA PRO A 53 -7.52 -16.09 2.76
C PRO A 53 -6.08 -16.13 3.31
N GLU A 54 -5.89 -16.86 4.40
CA GLU A 54 -4.54 -17.01 4.99
C GLU A 54 -3.56 -17.70 4.04
N GLU A 55 -4.04 -18.63 3.22
CA GLU A 55 -3.21 -19.32 2.22
C GLU A 55 -2.61 -18.33 1.20
N THR A 56 -3.37 -17.31 0.80
CA THR A 56 -2.86 -16.23 -0.08
C THR A 56 -1.69 -15.51 0.57
N LYS A 57 -1.83 -15.11 1.82
CA LYS A 57 -0.77 -14.43 2.58
C LYS A 57 0.46 -15.31 2.77
N LYS A 58 0.24 -16.59 3.07
CA LYS A 58 1.31 -17.59 3.17
C LYS A 58 2.06 -17.72 1.85
N SER A 59 1.33 -17.90 0.75
CA SER A 59 1.94 -18.01 -0.59
C SER A 59 2.75 -16.77 -0.97
N MET A 60 2.25 -15.57 -0.65
CA MET A 60 2.98 -14.32 -0.90
C MET A 60 4.28 -14.22 -0.09
N ARG A 61 4.28 -14.68 1.18
CA ARG A 61 5.49 -14.74 2.01
C ARG A 61 6.52 -15.73 1.47
N GLU A 62 6.07 -16.90 1.01
CA GLU A 62 6.93 -17.95 0.49
C GLU A 62 7.56 -17.59 -0.86
N ASN A 63 6.81 -16.97 -1.75
CA ASN A 63 7.28 -16.63 -3.09
C ASN A 63 7.97 -15.25 -3.16
N LEU A 64 7.85 -14.41 -2.16
CA LEU A 64 8.46 -13.07 -2.01
C LEU A 64 8.01 -12.04 -3.06
N ILE A 65 7.83 -12.43 -4.32
CA ILE A 65 7.42 -11.55 -5.41
C ILE A 65 5.96 -11.85 -5.77
N SER A 66 5.13 -10.82 -5.76
CA SER A 66 3.72 -10.96 -6.11
C SER A 66 3.25 -9.77 -6.94
N ILE A 67 2.46 -10.07 -7.96
CA ILE A 67 1.75 -9.05 -8.75
C ILE A 67 0.26 -9.19 -8.44
N LYS A 68 -0.41 -8.08 -8.22
CA LYS A 68 -1.83 -8.08 -7.95
C LYS A 68 -2.58 -7.08 -8.82
N GLY A 69 -3.70 -7.52 -9.37
CA GLY A 69 -4.71 -6.67 -9.99
C GLY A 69 -5.43 -5.77 -8.97
N PRO A 70 -6.30 -4.87 -9.42
CA PRO A 70 -7.11 -4.03 -8.54
C PRO A 70 -8.00 -4.89 -7.64
N LEU A 71 -8.21 -4.45 -6.38
CA LEU A 71 -9.11 -5.10 -5.44
C LEU A 71 -10.19 -4.11 -5.01
N THR A 72 -11.42 -4.55 -5.07
CA THR A 72 -12.58 -3.81 -4.58
C THR A 72 -12.65 -3.91 -3.07
N THR A 73 -12.80 -2.78 -2.40
CA THR A 73 -13.10 -2.76 -0.96
C THR A 73 -14.62 -2.72 -0.80
N PRO A 74 -15.24 -3.70 -0.13
CA PRO A 74 -16.68 -3.68 0.11
C PRO A 74 -17.10 -2.42 0.87
N VAL A 75 -18.19 -1.78 0.41
CA VAL A 75 -18.74 -0.59 1.05
C VAL A 75 -19.73 -1.03 2.13
N GLY A 76 -19.61 -0.47 3.34
CA GLY A 76 -20.63 -0.62 4.40
C GLY A 76 -20.45 -1.79 5.38
N GLY A 77 -19.36 -2.55 5.32
CA GLY A 77 -19.15 -3.71 6.19
C GLY A 77 -18.06 -3.59 7.27
N GLY A 78 -17.52 -2.40 7.52
CA GLY A 78 -16.39 -2.23 8.45
C GLY A 78 -15.08 -2.91 7.98
N ILE A 79 -15.08 -3.41 6.74
CA ILE A 79 -13.92 -4.09 6.16
C ILE A 79 -12.92 -3.05 5.68
N ARG A 80 -11.73 -3.08 6.27
CA ARG A 80 -10.61 -2.26 5.82
C ARG A 80 -10.20 -2.63 4.41
N SER A 81 -9.66 -1.66 3.68
CA SER A 81 -9.08 -1.90 2.37
C SER A 81 -8.15 -3.12 2.39
N LEU A 82 -8.42 -4.09 1.52
CA LEU A 82 -7.59 -5.29 1.36
C LEU A 82 -6.13 -4.94 1.04
N ASN A 83 -5.92 -3.83 0.33
CA ASN A 83 -4.58 -3.31 0.06
C ASN A 83 -3.85 -2.88 1.35
N VAL A 84 -4.55 -2.24 2.28
CA VAL A 84 -4.00 -1.86 3.59
C VAL A 84 -3.70 -3.11 4.41
N ALA A 85 -4.62 -4.08 4.41
CA ALA A 85 -4.42 -5.35 5.11
C ALA A 85 -3.16 -6.10 4.61
N LEU A 86 -2.97 -6.20 3.30
CA LEU A 86 -1.77 -6.81 2.71
C LEU A 86 -0.48 -6.07 3.12
N ARG A 87 -0.48 -4.74 3.06
CA ARG A 87 0.68 -3.92 3.45
C ARG A 87 1.09 -4.13 4.90
N GLN A 88 0.11 -4.16 5.81
CA GLN A 88 0.36 -4.35 7.23
C GLN A 88 0.79 -5.79 7.56
N GLN A 89 0.07 -6.78 7.04
CA GLN A 89 0.31 -8.18 7.38
C GLN A 89 1.58 -8.78 6.74
N LEU A 90 2.04 -8.18 5.65
CA LEU A 90 3.29 -8.55 4.97
C LEU A 90 4.44 -7.56 5.26
N ASP A 91 4.23 -6.58 6.14
CA ASP A 91 5.18 -5.50 6.46
C ASP A 91 5.75 -4.79 5.21
N LEU A 92 4.88 -4.46 4.26
CA LEU A 92 5.25 -3.72 3.06
C LEU A 92 5.35 -2.23 3.39
N PHE A 93 6.39 -1.86 4.13
CA PHE A 93 6.53 -0.52 4.73
C PHE A 93 6.81 0.60 3.73
N ALA A 94 7.38 0.29 2.57
CA ALA A 94 7.73 1.28 1.56
C ALA A 94 6.93 1.07 0.28
N CYS A 95 6.20 2.09 -0.15
CA CYS A 95 5.64 2.15 -1.49
C CYS A 95 6.64 2.84 -2.41
N VAL A 96 7.26 2.12 -3.32
CA VAL A 96 8.28 2.62 -4.26
C VAL A 96 7.64 2.88 -5.60
N ARG A 97 7.69 4.12 -6.07
CA ARG A 97 7.04 4.56 -7.30
C ARG A 97 8.02 5.29 -8.20
N PRO A 98 8.59 4.59 -9.20
CA PRO A 98 9.34 5.27 -10.27
C PRO A 98 8.38 6.14 -11.08
N VAL A 99 8.78 7.38 -11.32
CA VAL A 99 8.03 8.36 -12.11
C VAL A 99 8.96 8.96 -13.12
N ARG A 100 8.75 8.61 -14.38
CA ARG A 100 9.44 9.19 -15.54
C ARG A 100 8.49 9.29 -16.71
N TRP A 101 8.79 10.20 -17.62
CA TRP A 101 8.06 10.31 -18.86
C TRP A 101 8.60 9.34 -19.90
N PHE A 102 7.70 8.84 -20.75
CA PHE A 102 8.04 8.01 -21.90
C PHE A 102 7.68 8.77 -23.16
N ASP A 103 8.59 8.78 -24.13
CA ASP A 103 8.39 9.46 -25.40
C ASP A 103 7.10 8.98 -26.10
N GLY A 104 6.39 9.93 -26.73
CA GLY A 104 5.11 9.67 -27.39
C GLY A 104 3.88 9.67 -26.46
N THR A 105 4.04 9.78 -25.12
CA THR A 105 2.91 9.90 -24.20
C THR A 105 2.54 11.36 -23.92
N PRO A 106 1.23 11.72 -23.93
CA PRO A 106 0.81 13.08 -23.57
C PRO A 106 1.14 13.39 -22.11
N SER A 107 1.51 14.63 -21.83
CA SER A 107 1.83 15.10 -20.46
C SER A 107 1.28 16.50 -20.24
N PRO A 108 0.75 16.81 -19.03
CA PRO A 108 0.35 18.17 -18.66
C PRO A 108 1.56 19.04 -18.27
N VAL A 109 2.75 18.46 -18.13
CA VAL A 109 3.98 19.16 -17.75
C VAL A 109 4.64 19.75 -19.00
N LYS A 110 5.19 20.97 -18.89
CA LYS A 110 5.82 21.68 -20.04
C LYS A 110 7.07 20.98 -20.56
N ASP A 111 7.88 20.42 -19.66
CA ASP A 111 9.08 19.67 -19.99
C ASP A 111 9.05 18.32 -19.28
N PRO A 112 8.28 17.36 -19.81
CA PRO A 112 8.13 16.06 -19.16
C PRO A 112 9.40 15.21 -19.21
N GLY A 113 10.29 15.42 -20.17
CA GLY A 113 11.55 14.70 -20.29
C GLY A 113 12.52 14.96 -19.13
N SER A 114 12.36 16.07 -18.41
CA SER A 114 13.14 16.37 -17.19
C SER A 114 12.69 15.61 -15.96
N VAL A 115 11.54 14.90 -16.02
CA VAL A 115 10.99 14.17 -14.87
C VAL A 115 11.57 12.76 -14.84
N ASP A 116 12.45 12.52 -13.88
CA ASP A 116 12.97 11.20 -13.52
C ASP A 116 13.21 11.14 -12.02
N MET A 117 12.21 10.69 -11.28
CA MET A 117 12.26 10.59 -9.83
C MET A 117 11.71 9.26 -9.35
N VAL A 118 12.10 8.85 -8.14
CA VAL A 118 11.51 7.68 -7.48
C VAL A 118 10.97 8.13 -6.12
N ILE A 119 9.67 7.94 -5.92
CA ILE A 119 8.98 8.35 -4.70
C ILE A 119 8.95 7.16 -3.74
N PHE A 120 9.56 7.32 -2.57
CA PHE A 120 9.46 6.42 -1.43
C PHE A 120 8.40 6.97 -0.48
N ARG A 121 7.29 6.26 -0.35
CA ARG A 121 6.18 6.65 0.53
C ARG A 121 6.06 5.70 1.69
N GLU A 122 6.01 6.24 2.93
CA GLU A 122 5.64 5.47 4.12
C GLU A 122 4.22 4.90 3.96
N ASN A 123 4.04 3.68 4.41
CA ASN A 123 2.86 2.89 4.08
C ASN A 123 2.29 2.08 5.25
N SER A 124 2.88 2.14 6.43
CA SER A 124 2.55 1.32 7.59
C SER A 124 2.16 2.11 8.84
N GLU A 125 2.60 3.35 8.95
CA GLU A 125 2.30 4.25 10.07
C GLU A 125 1.34 5.38 9.66
N ASP A 126 1.19 6.40 10.50
CA ASP A 126 0.29 7.52 10.36
C ASP A 126 -1.18 7.05 10.28
N VAL A 127 -1.99 7.65 9.45
CA VAL A 127 -3.40 7.26 9.23
C VAL A 127 -3.56 5.83 8.70
N TYR A 128 -2.52 5.28 8.10
CA TYR A 128 -2.53 3.91 7.58
C TYR A 128 -2.39 2.83 8.67
N ALA A 129 -2.00 3.21 9.89
CA ALA A 129 -2.02 2.30 11.03
C ALA A 129 -3.45 1.83 11.37
N GLY A 130 -4.44 2.69 11.04
CA GLY A 130 -5.85 2.37 11.20
C GLY A 130 -6.26 2.14 12.64
N ILE A 131 -5.69 2.90 13.56
CA ILE A 131 -6.08 2.92 14.96
C ILE A 131 -7.18 3.95 15.10
N GLU A 132 -8.42 3.49 15.06
CA GLU A 132 -9.59 4.37 15.03
C GLU A 132 -10.80 3.74 15.73
N TRP A 133 -11.65 4.57 16.28
CA TRP A 133 -12.89 4.20 16.93
C TRP A 133 -14.04 5.04 16.41
N GLU A 134 -15.14 4.37 16.12
CA GLU A 134 -16.35 5.00 15.61
C GLU A 134 -17.02 5.88 16.68
N ALA A 135 -17.60 6.99 16.22
CA ALA A 135 -18.35 7.91 17.05
C ALA A 135 -19.49 7.18 17.80
N GLY A 136 -19.65 7.47 19.09
CA GLY A 136 -20.68 6.89 19.94
C GLY A 136 -20.39 5.45 20.43
N SER A 137 -19.29 4.81 19.98
CA SER A 137 -18.90 3.49 20.48
C SER A 137 -18.47 3.55 21.96
N PRO A 138 -18.64 2.45 22.73
CA PRO A 138 -18.14 2.40 24.11
C PRO A 138 -16.63 2.59 24.22
N GLU A 139 -15.90 2.15 23.20
CA GLU A 139 -14.44 2.25 23.10
C GLU A 139 -13.98 3.69 22.92
N VAL A 140 -14.62 4.46 22.01
CA VAL A 140 -14.26 5.86 21.78
C VAL A 140 -14.49 6.71 23.02
N LYS A 141 -15.56 6.42 23.78
CA LYS A 141 -15.85 7.12 25.05
C LYS A 141 -14.72 6.93 26.05
N LYS A 142 -14.24 5.70 26.23
CA LYS A 142 -13.10 5.40 27.12
C LYS A 142 -11.83 6.15 26.70
N VAL A 143 -11.55 6.21 25.39
CA VAL A 143 -10.37 6.91 24.88
C VAL A 143 -10.52 8.42 25.07
N ILE A 144 -11.70 8.99 24.81
CA ILE A 144 -11.99 10.42 25.02
C ILE A 144 -11.85 10.76 26.51
N ASP A 145 -12.45 9.98 27.39
CA ASP A 145 -12.38 10.16 28.85
C ASP A 145 -10.92 10.14 29.33
N PHE A 146 -10.13 9.18 28.88
CA PHE A 146 -8.69 9.10 29.19
C PHE A 146 -7.95 10.34 28.70
N LEU A 147 -8.15 10.76 27.45
CA LEU A 147 -7.48 11.91 26.89
C LEU A 147 -7.84 13.20 27.62
N GLN A 148 -9.11 13.39 28.00
CA GLN A 148 -9.57 14.59 28.69
C GLN A 148 -9.14 14.61 30.17
N ASN A 149 -9.37 13.53 30.88
CA ASN A 149 -9.21 13.47 32.33
C ASN A 149 -7.78 13.17 32.79
N GLU A 150 -7.05 12.31 32.07
CA GLU A 150 -5.69 11.89 32.44
C GLU A 150 -4.61 12.65 31.67
N MET A 151 -4.89 12.98 30.40
CA MET A 151 -3.91 13.67 29.52
C MET A 151 -4.17 15.17 29.38
N GLY A 152 -5.24 15.71 29.96
CA GLY A 152 -5.57 17.12 29.93
C GLY A 152 -5.89 17.67 28.52
N VAL A 153 -6.40 16.84 27.62
CA VAL A 153 -6.76 17.23 26.27
C VAL A 153 -8.10 17.97 26.29
N ASP A 154 -8.11 19.27 26.02
CA ASP A 154 -9.30 20.14 26.00
C ASP A 154 -9.84 20.39 24.57
N LYS A 155 -9.20 19.88 23.55
CA LYS A 155 -9.47 20.21 22.15
C LYS A 155 -10.55 19.34 21.48
N ILE A 156 -11.05 18.31 22.16
CA ILE A 156 -12.17 17.51 21.65
C ILE A 156 -13.46 18.28 21.89
N ARG A 157 -13.90 19.01 20.88
CA ARG A 157 -15.00 19.98 20.99
C ARG A 157 -16.36 19.34 21.25
N PHE A 158 -16.62 18.16 20.68
CA PHE A 158 -17.90 17.46 20.74
C PHE A 158 -17.66 15.98 21.13
N PRO A 159 -17.33 15.70 22.39
CA PRO A 159 -16.91 14.37 22.82
C PRO A 159 -17.96 13.28 22.56
N ASP A 160 -19.25 13.59 22.74
CA ASP A 160 -20.34 12.61 22.59
C ASP A 160 -20.56 12.13 21.15
N THR A 161 -20.14 12.93 20.17
CA THR A 161 -20.37 12.68 18.75
C THR A 161 -19.08 12.57 17.94
N SER A 162 -17.93 12.60 18.60
CA SER A 162 -16.63 12.47 17.94
C SER A 162 -16.22 11.01 17.77
N GLY A 163 -15.76 10.63 16.57
CA GLY A 163 -14.87 9.50 16.37
C GLY A 163 -13.42 9.94 16.57
N LEU A 164 -12.55 9.00 16.91
CA LEU A 164 -11.12 9.26 17.10
C LEU A 164 -10.25 8.37 16.24
N GLY A 165 -9.15 8.95 15.73
CA GLY A 165 -8.06 8.23 15.10
C GLY A 165 -6.71 8.61 15.70
N ILE A 166 -5.84 7.63 15.91
CA ILE A 166 -4.47 7.84 16.37
C ILE A 166 -3.51 7.66 15.22
N LYS A 167 -2.60 8.61 15.07
CA LYS A 167 -1.52 8.59 14.07
C LYS A 167 -0.18 8.30 14.75
N PRO A 168 0.24 7.05 14.88
CA PRO A 168 1.55 6.73 15.40
C PRO A 168 2.62 7.05 14.35
N ILE A 169 3.69 7.68 14.78
CA ILE A 169 4.89 7.92 13.95
C ILE A 169 6.09 7.57 14.81
N SER A 170 6.87 6.58 14.39
CA SER A 170 8.03 6.10 15.14
C SER A 170 9.35 6.48 14.50
N LYS A 171 10.38 6.59 15.33
CA LYS A 171 11.76 6.74 14.86
C LYS A 171 12.19 5.53 14.01
N GLN A 172 11.76 4.34 14.39
CA GLN A 172 12.08 3.10 13.67
C GLN A 172 11.44 3.07 12.28
N GLY A 173 10.14 3.37 12.18
CA GLY A 173 9.43 3.45 10.90
C GLY A 173 10.03 4.50 9.97
N THR A 174 10.28 5.70 10.49
CA THR A 174 10.94 6.77 9.72
C THR A 174 12.35 6.37 9.28
N SER A 175 13.14 5.77 10.16
CA SER A 175 14.52 5.37 9.84
C SER A 175 14.57 4.29 8.76
N ARG A 176 13.66 3.32 8.77
CA ARG A 176 13.68 2.23 7.77
C ARG A 176 13.33 2.74 6.37
N ILE A 177 12.35 3.65 6.22
CA ILE A 177 12.01 4.19 4.91
C ILE A 177 13.09 5.11 4.35
N VAL A 178 13.68 5.97 5.20
CA VAL A 178 14.78 6.85 4.80
C VAL A 178 16.01 6.04 4.39
N ARG A 179 16.36 4.99 5.15
CA ARG A 179 17.47 4.08 4.78
C ARG A 179 17.21 3.36 3.47
N ALA A 180 15.98 2.91 3.22
CA ALA A 180 15.62 2.26 1.96
C ALA A 180 15.78 3.22 0.78
N ALA A 181 15.35 4.47 0.90
CA ALA A 181 15.50 5.49 -0.14
C ALA A 181 16.96 5.85 -0.39
N ILE A 182 17.77 6.02 0.66
CA ILE A 182 19.21 6.31 0.52
C ILE A 182 19.95 5.13 -0.13
N ARG A 183 19.67 3.90 0.29
CA ARG A 183 20.27 2.71 -0.32
C ARG A 183 19.93 2.62 -1.80
N TYR A 184 18.65 2.80 -2.15
CA TYR A 184 18.23 2.83 -3.54
C TYR A 184 18.96 3.91 -4.34
N ALA A 185 19.12 5.10 -3.77
CA ALA A 185 19.84 6.20 -4.44
C ALA A 185 21.30 5.82 -4.72
N ILE A 186 21.99 5.20 -3.76
CA ILE A 186 23.38 4.75 -3.94
C ILE A 186 23.47 3.62 -4.98
N GLU A 187 22.59 2.61 -4.89
CA GLU A 187 22.60 1.46 -5.79
C GLU A 187 22.23 1.80 -7.25
N ASN A 188 21.53 2.93 -7.46
CA ASN A 188 21.06 3.38 -8.77
C ASN A 188 21.69 4.71 -9.21
N ASP A 189 22.82 5.10 -8.65
CA ASP A 189 23.58 6.30 -8.99
C ASP A 189 22.74 7.60 -9.03
N ARG A 190 21.75 7.70 -8.09
CA ARG A 190 20.91 8.90 -7.96
C ARG A 190 21.65 9.98 -7.19
N SER A 191 21.59 11.21 -7.66
CA SER A 191 22.38 12.33 -7.13
C SER A 191 21.94 12.84 -5.76
N SER A 192 20.68 12.60 -5.37
CA SER A 192 20.12 13.15 -4.13
C SER A 192 18.92 12.37 -3.60
N VAL A 193 18.66 12.55 -2.31
CA VAL A 193 17.42 12.14 -1.65
C VAL A 193 16.81 13.35 -0.97
N THR A 194 15.59 13.70 -1.35
CA THR A 194 14.84 14.80 -0.75
C THR A 194 13.83 14.27 0.25
N LEU A 195 13.90 14.74 1.50
CA LEU A 195 12.92 14.42 2.53
C LEU A 195 11.74 15.39 2.42
N VAL A 196 10.54 14.83 2.23
CA VAL A 196 9.30 15.59 2.12
C VAL A 196 8.42 15.28 3.33
N HIS A 197 8.07 16.30 4.08
CA HIS A 197 7.17 16.20 5.22
C HIS A 197 6.37 17.50 5.37
N LYS A 198 5.25 17.42 6.05
CA LYS A 198 4.40 18.61 6.25
C LYS A 198 4.89 19.53 7.36
N GLY A 199 5.58 19.02 8.35
CA GLY A 199 6.28 19.75 9.40
C GLY A 199 5.43 20.23 10.57
N ASN A 200 4.13 20.36 10.41
CA ASN A 200 3.21 20.86 11.42
C ASN A 200 2.16 19.83 11.89
N ILE A 201 2.38 18.58 11.58
CA ILE A 201 1.49 17.48 11.97
C ILE A 201 2.34 16.36 12.55
#